data_b2927dfa310d45b797eab77cc8139fbd
#
_entry.id   b2927dfa310d45b797eab77cc8139fbd
#
_cell.length_a   1.000
_cell.length_b   1.000
_cell.length_c   1.000
_cell.angle_alpha   90.00
_cell.angle_beta   90.00
_cell.angle_gamma   90.00
#
_symmetry.space_group_name_H-M   'P 1'
#
loop_
_entity.id
_entity.type
_entity.pdbx_description
1 polymer ?
#
loop_
_entity_poly.entity_id
_entity_poly.type
_entity_poly.pdbx_seq_one_letter_code
_entity_poly.pdbx_strand_id
1 'polypeptide(L)'
;PPRSTPKPSSAASDVYKRQMLYGPTNEELVTEIFRSSIKSYKSLPQLLYHIQWKFRDELRPRFGIMRCREFYMKDAYSFDLNDDEALFSYNKFFLSYLRTFKRLNLSAIPMAADTGPIGGNLSHEFIILADTGESKIYTDKRIFDVNSSSTLLEKNSLTNLRQQYEKFYSVTDEKFDQKEFEKVVPEEFRVNTKGIEVGHIFYFGDKYSKPMNAAVDFNGKKEFVKMGSYGIGVSRLVGAIIEAKYNDKDEIMKWPISVAPYHCAIIPMIKKNDTTNLEKSNKIFELSLIHI
;
A
#
# COMPACT_ATOMS: atom_id res chain seq x y z
N PRO A 1 -26.38 19.68 -10.56
CA PRO A 1 -26.25 19.97 -9.16
C PRO A 1 -25.01 19.31 -8.63
N PRO A 2 -24.18 19.98 -7.81
CA PRO A 2 -23.00 19.36 -7.22
C PRO A 2 -23.50 18.19 -6.36
N ARG A 3 -23.09 16.99 -6.70
CA ARG A 3 -23.31 15.83 -5.85
C ARG A 3 -22.50 16.07 -4.58
N SER A 4 -23.20 16.25 -3.47
CA SER A 4 -22.56 16.19 -2.17
C SER A 4 -21.79 14.88 -2.10
N THR A 5 -20.50 14.95 -1.82
CA THR A 5 -19.74 13.77 -1.42
C THR A 5 -20.51 13.13 -0.26
N PRO A 6 -20.97 11.89 -0.39
CA PRO A 6 -21.66 11.23 0.71
C PRO A 6 -20.74 11.26 1.91
N LYS A 7 -21.20 11.78 3.04
CA LYS A 7 -20.50 11.55 4.30
C LYS A 7 -20.47 10.04 4.50
N PRO A 8 -19.30 9.42 4.72
CA PRO A 8 -19.25 8.00 5.02
C PRO A 8 -20.05 7.78 6.30
N SER A 9 -21.20 7.20 6.17
CA SER A 9 -22.01 6.74 7.28
C SER A 9 -22.22 5.24 7.15
N SER A 10 -22.17 4.56 8.27
CA SER A 10 -22.58 3.17 8.35
C SER A 10 -24.03 3.07 7.87
N ALA A 11 -24.23 2.58 6.64
CA ALA A 11 -25.51 2.17 6.05
C ALA A 11 -26.69 3.12 6.33
N ALA A 12 -26.83 4.19 5.54
CA ALA A 12 -28.10 4.86 5.42
C ALA A 12 -28.98 4.05 4.46
N SER A 13 -30.01 3.37 4.95
CA SER A 13 -31.06 2.79 4.14
C SER A 13 -32.27 3.70 4.11
N ASP A 14 -32.70 4.12 2.94
CA ASP A 14 -33.99 4.81 2.75
C ASP A 14 -35.10 3.76 2.64
N VAL A 15 -36.14 3.90 3.44
CA VAL A 15 -37.29 2.98 3.49
C VAL A 15 -38.02 2.89 2.14
N TYR A 16 -38.01 3.95 1.35
CA TYR A 16 -38.71 4.00 0.05
C TYR A 16 -37.86 3.65 -1.17
N LYS A 17 -36.55 3.93 -1.13
CA LYS A 17 -35.64 3.69 -2.24
C LYS A 17 -34.41 2.89 -1.86
N ARG A 18 -34.35 2.36 -0.66
CA ARG A 18 -33.30 1.50 -0.09
C ARG A 18 -31.95 1.70 -0.78
N GLN A 19 -31.37 2.89 -0.62
CA GLN A 19 -30.03 3.15 -1.10
C GLN A 19 -29.03 2.53 -0.14
N MET A 20 -28.11 1.75 -0.68
CA MET A 20 -26.96 1.26 0.07
C MET A 20 -25.74 2.09 -0.29
N LEU A 21 -25.00 2.53 0.72
CA LEU A 21 -23.72 3.18 0.54
C LEU A 21 -22.60 2.14 0.61
N TYR A 22 -21.86 2.00 -0.48
CA TYR A 22 -20.63 1.21 -0.49
C TYR A 22 -19.45 2.06 -0.04
N GLY A 23 -18.64 1.55 0.92
CA GLY A 23 -17.56 2.32 1.53
C GLY A 23 -16.37 2.53 0.61
N PRO A 24 -15.99 3.78 0.32
CA PRO A 24 -14.78 4.08 -0.47
C PRO A 24 -13.50 3.97 0.35
N THR A 25 -13.60 4.12 1.66
CA THR A 25 -12.53 4.09 2.65
C THR A 25 -13.11 3.95 4.06
N ASN A 26 -12.31 3.63 5.06
CA ASN A 26 -12.84 3.24 6.38
C ASN A 26 -12.24 4.03 7.56
N GLU A 27 -11.62 5.18 7.34
CA GLU A 27 -11.08 6.01 8.42
C GLU A 27 -12.13 6.29 9.49
N GLU A 28 -13.33 6.72 9.08
CA GLU A 28 -14.42 7.02 10.02
C GLU A 28 -14.99 5.75 10.67
N LEU A 29 -15.19 4.67 9.89
CA LEU A 29 -15.72 3.42 10.41
C LEU A 29 -14.81 2.81 11.48
N VAL A 30 -13.50 2.76 11.22
CA VAL A 30 -12.52 2.20 12.16
C VAL A 30 -12.35 3.10 13.38
N THR A 31 -12.45 4.43 13.20
CA THR A 31 -12.48 5.38 14.33
C THR A 31 -13.70 5.17 15.23
N GLU A 32 -14.87 4.86 14.65
CA GLU A 32 -16.07 4.53 15.42
C GLU A 32 -15.92 3.22 16.20
N ILE A 33 -15.35 2.18 15.58
CA ILE A 33 -15.03 0.91 16.24
C ILE A 33 -14.08 1.16 17.42
N PHE A 34 -13.01 1.92 17.20
CA PHE A 34 -12.06 2.31 18.23
C PHE A 34 -12.77 3.05 19.37
N ARG A 35 -13.51 4.10 19.06
CA ARG A 35 -14.22 4.95 20.03
C ARG A 35 -15.20 4.16 20.90
N SER A 36 -15.89 3.18 20.33
CA SER A 36 -16.85 2.35 21.05
C SER A 36 -16.18 1.34 21.99
N SER A 37 -14.99 0.85 21.63
CA SER A 37 -14.35 -0.28 22.30
C SER A 37 -13.22 0.11 23.26
N ILE A 38 -12.43 1.14 22.92
CA ILE A 38 -11.21 1.53 23.65
C ILE A 38 -11.45 2.78 24.49
N LYS A 39 -11.16 2.71 25.79
CA LYS A 39 -11.37 3.83 26.73
C LYS A 39 -10.10 4.23 27.48
N SER A 40 -9.12 3.35 27.58
CA SER A 40 -7.91 3.58 28.37
C SER A 40 -6.66 3.65 27.47
N TYR A 41 -5.76 4.57 27.79
CA TYR A 41 -4.46 4.68 27.13
C TYR A 41 -3.61 3.40 27.24
N LYS A 42 -3.85 2.57 28.27
CA LYS A 42 -3.13 1.29 28.45
C LYS A 42 -3.37 0.29 27.31
N SER A 43 -4.42 0.51 26.53
CA SER A 43 -4.74 -0.31 25.35
C SER A 43 -4.05 0.19 24.07
N LEU A 44 -3.29 1.29 24.12
CA LEU A 44 -2.56 1.83 23.00
C LEU A 44 -1.12 1.28 22.92
N PRO A 45 -0.50 1.22 21.75
CA PRO A 45 -1.09 1.53 20.46
C PRO A 45 -2.07 0.45 19.97
N GLN A 46 -3.08 0.86 19.18
CA GLN A 46 -3.93 -0.08 18.44
C GLN A 46 -3.57 -0.04 16.95
N LEU A 47 -3.32 -1.20 16.37
CA LEU A 47 -3.06 -1.35 14.94
C LEU A 47 -4.14 -2.30 14.39
N LEU A 48 -5.07 -1.72 13.66
CA LEU A 48 -6.20 -2.46 13.07
C LEU A 48 -6.02 -2.54 11.57
N TYR A 49 -6.44 -3.64 10.96
CA TYR A 49 -6.43 -3.77 9.51
C TYR A 49 -7.57 -4.65 9.04
N HIS A 50 -7.92 -4.48 7.77
CA HIS A 50 -8.74 -5.44 7.04
C HIS A 50 -8.33 -5.50 5.57
N ILE A 51 -8.81 -6.54 4.89
CA ILE A 51 -8.60 -6.73 3.46
C ILE A 51 -9.98 -7.00 2.87
N GLN A 52 -10.49 -6.05 2.07
CA GLN A 52 -11.83 -6.14 1.52
C GLN A 52 -12.00 -5.27 0.27
N TRP A 53 -13.15 -5.43 -0.37
CA TRP A 53 -13.57 -4.60 -1.48
C TRP A 53 -13.80 -3.16 -1.07
N LYS A 54 -13.36 -2.24 -1.93
CA LYS A 54 -13.63 -0.80 -1.85
C LYS A 54 -14.36 -0.37 -3.12
N PHE A 55 -15.20 0.64 -2.98
CA PHE A 55 -16.01 1.15 -4.07
C PHE A 55 -15.80 2.66 -4.16
N ARG A 56 -15.34 3.13 -5.31
CA ARG A 56 -15.12 4.56 -5.54
C ARG A 56 -15.77 4.98 -6.85
N ASP A 57 -16.35 6.17 -6.88
CA ASP A 57 -16.96 6.73 -8.10
C ASP A 57 -15.85 7.24 -9.05
N GLU A 58 -15.04 6.31 -9.56
CA GLU A 58 -13.95 6.63 -10.48
C GLU A 58 -14.53 7.13 -11.81
N LEU A 59 -14.21 8.38 -12.14
CA LEU A 59 -14.74 9.04 -13.34
C LEU A 59 -14.15 8.48 -14.64
N ARG A 60 -12.92 7.97 -14.61
CA ARG A 60 -12.19 7.47 -15.78
C ARG A 60 -11.54 6.12 -15.50
N PRO A 61 -12.34 5.04 -15.35
CA PRO A 61 -11.79 3.70 -15.24
C PRO A 61 -10.94 3.37 -16.48
N ARG A 62 -9.76 2.80 -16.25
CA ARG A 62 -8.83 2.45 -17.32
C ARG A 62 -7.79 1.45 -16.86
N PHE A 63 -7.08 0.85 -17.81
CA PHE A 63 -6.00 -0.13 -17.56
C PHE A 63 -6.48 -1.35 -16.73
N GLY A 64 -7.71 -1.84 -17.00
CA GLY A 64 -8.25 -3.01 -16.33
C GLY A 64 -8.31 -2.85 -14.81
N ILE A 65 -7.62 -3.74 -14.08
CA ILE A 65 -7.60 -3.75 -12.61
C ILE A 65 -6.73 -2.65 -11.98
N MET A 66 -6.04 -1.85 -12.79
CA MET A 66 -5.16 -0.80 -12.28
C MET A 66 -5.95 0.40 -11.74
N ARG A 67 -7.04 0.78 -12.45
CA ARG A 67 -7.89 1.91 -12.07
C ARG A 67 -9.35 1.60 -12.37
N CYS A 68 -10.06 1.10 -11.39
CA CYS A 68 -11.45 0.67 -11.47
C CYS A 68 -12.30 1.23 -10.34
N ARG A 69 -13.62 1.07 -10.45
CA ARG A 69 -14.58 1.55 -9.44
C ARG A 69 -14.72 0.60 -8.26
N GLU A 70 -14.41 -0.66 -8.49
CA GLU A 70 -14.42 -1.73 -7.49
C GLU A 70 -13.04 -2.37 -7.46
N PHE A 71 -12.41 -2.43 -6.29
CA PHE A 71 -11.06 -2.98 -6.15
C PHE A 71 -10.83 -3.54 -4.75
N TYR A 72 -9.91 -4.50 -4.68
CA TYR A 72 -9.54 -5.14 -3.43
C TYR A 72 -8.37 -4.39 -2.79
N MET A 73 -8.54 -3.97 -1.55
CA MET A 73 -7.55 -3.19 -0.81
C MET A 73 -7.29 -3.80 0.55
N LYS A 74 -6.03 -3.84 0.97
CA LYS A 74 -5.62 -3.95 2.35
C LYS A 74 -5.45 -2.55 2.89
N ASP A 75 -6.22 -2.18 3.88
CA ASP A 75 -6.07 -0.95 4.61
C ASP A 75 -5.90 -1.21 6.10
N ALA A 76 -4.98 -0.46 6.71
CA ALA A 76 -4.69 -0.52 8.13
C ALA A 76 -4.70 0.88 8.73
N TYR A 77 -4.88 0.92 10.04
CA TYR A 77 -5.05 2.14 10.81
C TYR A 77 -4.29 2.03 12.11
N SER A 78 -3.59 3.07 12.51
CA SER A 78 -2.99 3.17 13.81
C SER A 78 -3.72 4.18 14.69
N PHE A 79 -3.77 3.89 15.99
CA PHE A 79 -4.28 4.76 17.03
C PHE A 79 -3.24 4.81 18.14
N ASP A 80 -2.66 5.97 18.34
CA ASP A 80 -1.52 6.19 19.21
C ASP A 80 -1.83 7.32 20.21
N LEU A 81 -1.15 7.35 21.36
CA LEU A 81 -1.43 8.32 22.40
C LEU A 81 -1.00 9.74 22.03
N ASN A 82 0.14 9.88 21.35
CA ASN A 82 0.76 11.14 21.00
C ASN A 82 1.45 11.07 19.64
N ASP A 83 1.95 12.22 19.17
CA ASP A 83 2.58 12.33 17.85
C ASP A 83 3.84 11.46 17.74
N ASP A 84 4.62 11.34 18.80
CA ASP A 84 5.85 10.54 18.82
C ASP A 84 5.59 9.06 18.62
N GLU A 85 4.55 8.52 19.29
CA GLU A 85 4.13 7.13 19.14
C GLU A 85 3.48 6.88 17.78
N ALA A 86 2.70 7.84 17.29
CA ALA A 86 2.10 7.76 15.97
C ALA A 86 3.15 7.78 14.84
N LEU A 87 4.19 8.60 14.96
CA LEU A 87 5.31 8.58 14.02
C LEU A 87 6.10 7.27 14.11
N PHE A 88 6.20 6.67 15.29
CA PHE A 88 6.79 5.34 15.41
C PHE A 88 5.95 4.27 14.70
N SER A 89 4.62 4.30 14.88
CA SER A 89 3.70 3.43 14.13
C SER A 89 3.79 3.67 12.62
N TYR A 90 3.83 4.92 12.19
CA TYR A 90 4.03 5.29 10.78
C TYR A 90 5.31 4.69 10.20
N ASN A 91 6.44 4.82 10.92
CA ASN A 91 7.72 4.30 10.47
C ASN A 91 7.76 2.75 10.45
N LYS A 92 6.99 2.07 11.33
CA LYS A 92 6.80 0.62 11.25
C LYS A 92 6.10 0.23 9.95
N PHE A 93 5.03 0.94 9.57
CA PHE A 93 4.34 0.68 8.30
C PHE A 93 5.20 1.03 7.09
N PHE A 94 5.99 2.10 7.16
CA PHE A 94 6.97 2.45 6.13
C PHE A 94 7.92 1.28 5.84
N LEU A 95 8.57 0.74 6.87
CA LEU A 95 9.44 -0.43 6.73
C LEU A 95 8.67 -1.68 6.29
N SER A 96 7.47 -1.91 6.85
CA SER A 96 6.64 -3.07 6.49
C SER A 96 6.29 -3.06 5.01
N TYR A 97 5.97 -1.91 4.43
CA TYR A 97 5.65 -1.77 3.00
C TYR A 97 6.87 -2.02 2.13
N LEU A 98 8.03 -1.46 2.46
CA LEU A 98 9.28 -1.77 1.76
C LEU A 98 9.57 -3.28 1.74
N ARG A 99 9.39 -3.94 2.88
CA ARG A 99 9.58 -5.40 3.01
C ARG A 99 8.54 -6.19 2.22
N THR A 100 7.27 -5.75 2.24
CA THR A 100 6.19 -6.39 1.50
C THR A 100 6.47 -6.36 0.01
N PHE A 101 6.76 -5.18 -0.55
CA PHE A 101 7.06 -5.05 -1.98
C PHE A 101 8.34 -5.81 -2.37
N LYS A 102 9.37 -5.79 -1.52
CA LYS A 102 10.58 -6.60 -1.74
C LYS A 102 10.28 -8.10 -1.80
N ARG A 103 9.40 -8.62 -0.92
CA ARG A 103 8.96 -10.03 -0.96
C ARG A 103 8.18 -10.35 -2.23
N LEU A 104 7.49 -9.41 -2.80
CA LEU A 104 6.82 -9.52 -4.11
C LEU A 104 7.79 -9.35 -5.28
N ASN A 105 9.10 -9.20 -5.01
CA ASN A 105 10.13 -8.90 -6.00
C ASN A 105 9.83 -7.62 -6.80
N LEU A 106 9.30 -6.61 -6.12
CA LEU A 106 9.01 -5.28 -6.63
C LEU A 106 9.91 -4.25 -5.97
N SER A 107 10.53 -3.41 -6.78
CA SER A 107 11.35 -2.28 -6.30
C SER A 107 10.47 -1.04 -6.18
N ALA A 108 9.71 -0.97 -5.08
CA ALA A 108 8.86 0.19 -4.80
C ALA A 108 9.66 1.28 -4.09
N ILE A 109 9.53 2.52 -4.59
CA ILE A 109 10.18 3.70 -4.05
C ILE A 109 9.16 4.47 -3.22
N PRO A 110 9.46 4.84 -1.96
CA PRO A 110 8.64 5.76 -1.20
C PRO A 110 8.88 7.19 -1.72
N MET A 111 7.83 7.86 -2.13
CA MET A 111 7.84 9.24 -2.61
C MET A 111 7.03 10.12 -1.69
N ALA A 112 7.53 11.31 -1.39
CA ALA A 112 6.76 12.32 -0.65
C ALA A 112 5.52 12.71 -1.46
N ALA A 113 4.34 12.49 -0.88
CA ALA A 113 3.06 12.71 -1.55
C ALA A 113 2.27 13.85 -0.92
N ASP A 114 1.29 14.37 -1.67
CA ASP A 114 0.27 15.23 -1.12
C ASP A 114 -0.71 14.40 -0.28
N THR A 115 -1.18 14.98 0.81
CA THR A 115 -2.16 14.32 1.67
C THR A 115 -3.59 14.38 1.12
N GLY A 116 -3.82 15.20 0.10
CA GLY A 116 -5.10 15.34 -0.59
C GLY A 116 -6.29 15.57 0.34
N PRO A 117 -7.50 15.09 -0.03
CA PRO A 117 -8.71 15.23 0.80
C PRO A 117 -8.62 14.52 2.15
N ILE A 118 -7.81 13.45 2.26
CA ILE A 118 -7.55 12.76 3.53
C ILE A 118 -6.89 13.72 4.51
N GLY A 119 -5.97 14.58 4.01
CA GLY A 119 -5.23 15.58 4.80
C GLY A 119 -4.20 14.94 5.71
N GLY A 120 -3.49 15.74 6.47
CA GLY A 120 -2.44 15.31 7.37
C GLY A 120 -1.12 16.03 7.13
N ASN A 121 -0.10 15.67 7.88
CA ASN A 121 1.18 16.36 7.90
C ASN A 121 2.32 15.59 7.23
N LEU A 122 2.12 14.28 7.00
CA LEU A 122 3.15 13.40 6.44
C LEU A 122 2.47 12.31 5.61
N SER A 123 2.95 12.12 4.39
CA SER A 123 2.42 11.13 3.46
C SER A 123 3.52 10.61 2.53
N HIS A 124 3.51 9.29 2.27
CA HIS A 124 4.38 8.67 1.26
C HIS A 124 3.59 7.71 0.38
N GLU A 125 3.72 7.88 -0.92
CA GLU A 125 3.32 6.90 -1.92
C GLU A 125 4.46 5.91 -2.19
N PHE A 126 4.11 4.65 -2.35
CA PHE A 126 5.05 3.62 -2.80
C PHE A 126 4.81 3.35 -4.28
N ILE A 127 5.77 3.71 -5.11
CA ILE A 127 5.65 3.68 -6.56
C ILE A 127 6.65 2.71 -7.17
N ILE A 128 6.17 1.89 -8.10
CA ILE A 128 6.98 1.01 -8.94
C ILE A 128 7.19 1.69 -10.28
N LEU A 129 8.43 1.70 -10.78
CA LEU A 129 8.72 2.22 -12.12
C LEU A 129 8.12 1.29 -13.18
N ALA A 130 7.32 1.86 -14.08
CA ALA A 130 6.71 1.16 -15.19
C ALA A 130 6.35 2.15 -16.29
N ASP A 131 6.73 1.86 -17.55
CA ASP A 131 6.47 2.74 -18.69
C ASP A 131 4.96 2.93 -18.96
N THR A 132 4.15 1.95 -18.57
CA THR A 132 2.68 1.97 -18.62
C THR A 132 2.04 2.68 -17.43
N GLY A 133 2.86 3.15 -16.46
CA GLY A 133 2.40 3.83 -15.26
C GLY A 133 1.56 5.08 -15.54
N GLU A 134 0.64 5.40 -14.64
CA GLU A 134 -0.24 6.56 -14.76
C GLU A 134 0.43 7.85 -14.28
N SER A 135 1.26 7.77 -13.24
CA SER A 135 1.91 8.93 -12.64
C SER A 135 3.27 9.17 -13.25
N LYS A 136 3.55 10.43 -13.64
CA LYS A 136 4.92 10.85 -13.94
C LYS A 136 5.67 11.00 -12.63
N ILE A 137 6.90 10.57 -12.62
CA ILE A 137 7.76 10.60 -11.45
C ILE A 137 9.12 11.19 -11.78
N TYR A 138 9.65 11.90 -10.80
CA TYR A 138 10.96 12.54 -10.87
C TYR A 138 11.74 12.13 -9.62
N THR A 139 12.84 11.42 -9.82
CA THR A 139 13.59 10.87 -8.69
C THR A 139 15.09 10.85 -8.93
N ASP A 140 15.82 10.87 -7.84
CA ASP A 140 17.25 10.59 -7.82
C ASP A 140 17.47 9.08 -7.80
N LYS A 141 18.14 8.54 -8.83
CA LYS A 141 18.36 7.08 -8.92
C LYS A 141 19.12 6.47 -7.76
N ARG A 142 19.87 7.26 -6.97
CA ARG A 142 20.57 6.77 -5.77
C ARG A 142 19.63 6.30 -4.66
N ILE A 143 18.35 6.66 -4.73
CA ILE A 143 17.32 6.15 -3.80
C ILE A 143 17.19 4.63 -3.85
N PHE A 144 17.50 4.00 -5.00
CA PHE A 144 17.44 2.55 -5.16
C PHE A 144 18.52 1.79 -4.38
N ASP A 145 19.61 2.47 -4.02
CA ASP A 145 20.73 1.90 -3.26
C ASP A 145 20.46 1.87 -1.75
N VAL A 146 19.38 2.50 -1.29
CA VAL A 146 19.01 2.50 0.13
C VAL A 146 18.61 1.10 0.58
N ASN A 147 19.35 0.54 1.53
CA ASN A 147 19.12 -0.81 2.03
C ASN A 147 18.29 -0.83 3.31
N SER A 148 17.07 -1.32 3.21
CA SER A 148 16.15 -1.47 4.36
C SER A 148 16.21 -2.84 5.05
N SER A 149 17.04 -3.80 4.54
CA SER A 149 16.97 -5.20 4.95
C SER A 149 17.40 -5.43 6.41
N SER A 150 18.42 -4.72 6.88
CA SER A 150 18.99 -4.83 8.23
C SER A 150 18.35 -3.88 9.25
N THR A 151 17.32 -3.13 8.88
CA THR A 151 16.68 -2.15 9.78
C THR A 151 15.96 -2.86 10.92
N LEU A 152 16.26 -2.47 12.15
CA LEU A 152 15.61 -2.99 13.35
C LEU A 152 14.27 -2.28 13.60
N LEU A 153 13.36 -2.96 14.32
CA LEU A 153 12.05 -2.41 14.72
C LEU A 153 12.17 -1.51 15.95
N GLU A 154 13.16 -0.63 15.95
CA GLU A 154 13.45 0.33 17.01
C GLU A 154 13.20 1.76 16.51
N LYS A 155 12.72 2.63 17.40
CA LYS A 155 12.30 4.01 17.07
C LYS A 155 13.35 4.77 16.27
N ASN A 156 14.60 4.79 16.76
CA ASN A 156 15.70 5.50 16.11
C ASN A 156 16.08 4.86 14.75
N SER A 157 16.13 3.53 14.69
CA SER A 157 16.47 2.80 13.47
C SER A 157 15.47 3.04 12.36
N LEU A 158 14.15 3.02 12.67
CA LEU A 158 13.08 3.28 11.74
C LEU A 158 13.04 4.75 11.28
N THR A 159 13.26 5.69 12.20
CA THR A 159 13.35 7.12 11.87
C THR A 159 14.50 7.40 10.93
N ASN A 160 15.67 6.83 11.22
CA ASN A 160 16.86 6.97 10.37
C ASN A 160 16.63 6.39 8.97
N LEU A 161 15.95 5.22 8.86
CA LEU A 161 15.61 4.64 7.56
C LEU A 161 14.75 5.60 6.73
N ARG A 162 13.65 6.11 7.31
CA ARG A 162 12.77 7.04 6.60
C ARG A 162 13.54 8.28 6.15
N GLN A 163 14.36 8.87 7.03
CA GLN A 163 15.19 10.02 6.71
C GLN A 163 16.24 9.74 5.61
N GLN A 164 16.75 8.51 5.51
CA GLN A 164 17.64 8.13 4.41
C GLN A 164 16.94 8.22 3.05
N TYR A 165 15.68 7.77 2.96
CA TYR A 165 14.88 7.92 1.74
C TYR A 165 14.54 9.39 1.47
N GLU A 166 14.15 10.15 2.48
CA GLU A 166 13.78 11.57 2.36
C GLU A 166 14.94 12.51 1.97
N LYS A 167 16.19 12.05 2.08
CA LYS A 167 17.36 12.79 1.56
C LYS A 167 17.42 12.88 0.05
N PHE A 168 16.79 11.95 -0.65
CA PHE A 168 16.76 11.92 -2.10
C PHE A 168 15.49 12.60 -2.61
N TYR A 169 15.66 13.47 -3.61
CA TYR A 169 14.53 14.03 -4.31
C TYR A 169 13.74 12.91 -4.98
N SER A 170 12.48 12.74 -4.61
CA SER A 170 11.60 11.72 -5.16
C SER A 170 10.15 12.17 -5.01
N VAL A 171 9.53 12.58 -6.12
CA VAL A 171 8.17 13.16 -6.13
C VAL A 171 7.40 12.75 -7.38
N THR A 172 6.08 12.82 -7.28
CA THR A 172 5.17 12.75 -8.44
C THR A 172 5.08 14.13 -9.10
N ASP A 173 4.46 14.19 -10.31
CA ASP A 173 4.29 15.45 -11.07
C ASP A 173 3.51 16.52 -10.29
N GLU A 174 2.67 16.16 -9.34
CA GLU A 174 1.93 17.09 -8.48
C GLU A 174 2.84 17.96 -7.58
N LYS A 175 3.97 17.41 -7.17
CA LYS A 175 4.97 18.08 -6.31
C LYS A 175 6.27 18.43 -7.03
N PHE A 176 6.32 18.22 -8.36
CA PHE A 176 7.53 18.45 -9.11
C PHE A 176 7.86 19.95 -9.25
N ASP A 177 9.06 20.30 -8.81
CA ASP A 177 9.68 21.62 -9.09
C ASP A 177 10.96 21.40 -9.89
N GLN A 178 10.97 21.86 -11.15
CA GLN A 178 12.10 21.68 -12.05
C GLN A 178 13.38 22.35 -11.53
N LYS A 179 13.28 23.57 -10.97
CA LYS A 179 14.44 24.31 -10.49
C LYS A 179 15.08 23.64 -9.27
N GLU A 180 14.23 23.13 -8.36
CA GLU A 180 14.71 22.39 -7.21
C GLU A 180 15.33 21.06 -7.64
N PHE A 181 14.66 20.31 -8.54
CA PHE A 181 15.17 19.03 -9.05
C PHE A 181 16.54 19.18 -9.73
N GLU A 182 16.70 20.18 -10.60
CA GLU A 182 17.97 20.45 -11.28
C GLU A 182 19.06 20.93 -10.32
N LYS A 183 18.69 21.60 -9.25
CA LYS A 183 19.62 22.09 -8.22
C LYS A 183 20.16 20.98 -7.31
N VAL A 184 19.28 20.04 -6.90
CA VAL A 184 19.62 19.04 -5.86
C VAL A 184 20.03 17.68 -6.44
N VAL A 185 19.64 17.37 -7.68
CA VAL A 185 19.96 16.10 -8.31
C VAL A 185 20.90 16.33 -9.49
N PRO A 186 22.16 15.82 -9.44
CA PRO A 186 23.07 15.86 -10.57
C PRO A 186 22.48 15.17 -11.80
N GLU A 187 22.79 15.65 -13.00
CA GLU A 187 22.17 15.21 -14.26
C GLU A 187 22.25 13.70 -14.47
N GLU A 188 23.39 13.10 -14.17
CA GLU A 188 23.63 11.65 -14.29
C GLU A 188 22.79 10.79 -13.35
N PHE A 189 22.17 11.38 -12.32
CA PHE A 189 21.30 10.67 -11.36
C PHE A 189 19.81 10.98 -11.55
N ARG A 190 19.46 11.87 -12.50
CA ARG A 190 18.07 12.23 -12.74
C ARG A 190 17.32 11.10 -13.44
N VAL A 191 16.19 10.72 -12.88
CA VAL A 191 15.24 9.80 -13.50
C VAL A 191 13.90 10.52 -13.65
N ASN A 192 13.42 10.56 -14.90
CA ASN A 192 12.08 11.04 -15.26
C ASN A 192 11.40 9.91 -16.04
N THR A 193 10.41 9.31 -15.45
CA THR A 193 9.70 8.16 -16.01
C THR A 193 8.27 8.12 -15.49
N LYS A 194 7.57 7.03 -15.77
CA LYS A 194 6.25 6.77 -15.21
C LYS A 194 6.31 5.72 -14.11
N GLY A 195 5.29 5.68 -13.29
CA GLY A 195 5.17 4.70 -12.23
C GLY A 195 3.74 4.33 -11.89
N ILE A 196 3.63 3.24 -11.17
CA ILE A 196 2.38 2.70 -10.64
C ILE A 196 2.41 2.82 -9.13
N GLU A 197 1.47 3.57 -8.56
CA GLU A 197 1.25 3.62 -7.13
C GLU A 197 0.68 2.29 -6.63
N VAL A 198 1.39 1.61 -5.73
CA VAL A 198 1.00 0.30 -5.18
C VAL A 198 0.61 0.36 -3.71
N GLY A 199 1.00 1.42 -3.02
CA GLY A 199 0.66 1.64 -1.63
C GLY A 199 0.80 3.10 -1.25
N HIS A 200 0.07 3.49 -0.21
CA HIS A 200 0.08 4.85 0.31
C HIS A 200 -0.07 4.83 1.83
N ILE A 201 0.72 5.63 2.50
CA ILE A 201 0.68 5.77 3.95
C ILE A 201 0.53 7.22 4.36
N PHE A 202 -0.31 7.47 5.38
CA PHE A 202 -0.65 8.80 5.85
C PHE A 202 -0.50 8.89 7.37
N TYR A 203 0.00 10.02 7.84
CA TYR A 203 -0.15 10.45 9.21
C TYR A 203 -0.99 11.73 9.23
N PHE A 204 -2.12 11.72 9.89
CA PHE A 204 -3.07 12.83 9.92
C PHE A 204 -3.44 13.32 11.33
N GLY A 205 -2.65 12.95 12.34
CA GLY A 205 -2.81 13.44 13.71
C GLY A 205 -4.20 13.16 14.28
N ASP A 206 -4.89 14.18 14.75
CA ASP A 206 -6.23 14.07 15.35
C ASP A 206 -7.38 14.50 14.43
N LYS A 207 -7.14 14.58 13.13
CA LYS A 207 -8.13 15.02 12.12
C LYS A 207 -9.45 14.26 12.20
N TYR A 208 -9.42 12.95 12.44
CA TYR A 208 -10.61 12.11 12.59
C TYR A 208 -11.00 11.90 14.06
N SER A 209 -10.04 11.68 14.94
CA SER A 209 -10.31 11.37 16.34
C SER A 209 -11.00 12.53 17.07
N LYS A 210 -10.58 13.77 16.82
CA LYS A 210 -11.13 14.96 17.48
C LYS A 210 -12.59 15.22 17.08
N PRO A 211 -12.97 15.32 15.79
CA PRO A 211 -14.38 15.50 15.39
C PRO A 211 -15.29 14.35 15.83
N MET A 212 -14.76 13.12 15.85
CA MET A 212 -15.51 11.93 16.25
C MET A 212 -15.46 11.64 17.74
N ASN A 213 -14.81 12.49 18.54
CA ASN A 213 -14.64 12.32 19.97
C ASN A 213 -14.01 10.95 20.35
N ALA A 214 -13.05 10.49 19.54
CA ALA A 214 -12.28 9.28 19.81
C ALA A 214 -11.10 9.61 20.72
N ALA A 215 -11.30 9.49 22.00
CA ALA A 215 -10.36 9.84 23.06
C ALA A 215 -10.20 8.71 24.06
N VAL A 216 -9.06 8.66 24.71
CA VAL A 216 -8.76 7.77 25.84
C VAL A 216 -8.55 8.56 27.12
N ASP A 217 -8.72 7.87 28.23
CA ASP A 217 -8.40 8.44 29.54
C ASP A 217 -6.90 8.28 29.81
N PHE A 218 -6.22 9.43 29.99
CA PHE A 218 -4.80 9.50 30.29
C PHE A 218 -4.59 10.43 31.50
N ASN A 219 -4.18 9.86 32.63
CA ASN A 219 -3.94 10.60 33.89
C ASN A 219 -5.12 11.47 34.32
N GLY A 220 -6.35 10.95 34.19
CA GLY A 220 -7.58 11.65 34.54
C GLY A 220 -8.03 12.73 33.56
N LYS A 221 -7.41 12.80 32.37
CA LYS A 221 -7.79 13.72 31.29
C LYS A 221 -8.13 12.94 30.04
N LYS A 222 -9.02 13.48 29.22
CA LYS A 222 -9.33 12.96 27.89
C LYS A 222 -8.28 13.44 26.91
N GLU A 223 -7.58 12.50 26.26
CA GLU A 223 -6.63 12.77 25.18
C GLU A 223 -7.15 12.19 23.87
N PHE A 224 -7.21 13.01 22.83
CA PHE A 224 -7.57 12.56 21.48
C PHE A 224 -6.41 11.78 20.87
N VAL A 225 -6.70 10.55 20.41
CA VAL A 225 -5.68 9.70 19.84
C VAL A 225 -5.17 10.23 18.49
N LYS A 226 -3.90 9.98 18.21
CA LYS A 226 -3.27 10.30 16.94
C LYS A 226 -3.41 9.11 15.99
N MET A 227 -3.70 9.39 14.73
CA MET A 227 -4.09 8.36 13.77
C MET A 227 -3.23 8.40 12.50
N GLY A 228 -3.00 7.23 11.94
CA GLY A 228 -2.46 7.02 10.61
C GLY A 228 -3.31 6.02 9.82
N SER A 229 -3.21 6.08 8.49
CA SER A 229 -3.86 5.17 7.54
C SER A 229 -2.84 4.64 6.54
N TYR A 230 -2.95 3.35 6.19
CA TYR A 230 -1.90 2.63 5.46
C TYR A 230 -2.55 1.68 4.46
N GLY A 231 -2.60 2.06 3.18
CA GLY A 231 -3.29 1.33 2.12
C GLY A 231 -2.35 0.60 1.16
N ILE A 232 -2.74 -0.60 0.72
CA ILE A 232 -2.15 -1.32 -0.41
C ILE A 232 -3.28 -1.73 -1.35
N GLY A 233 -3.16 -1.37 -2.63
CA GLY A 233 -4.08 -1.81 -3.68
C GLY A 233 -3.79 -3.25 -4.10
N VAL A 234 -4.43 -4.23 -3.44
CA VAL A 234 -4.13 -5.65 -3.64
C VAL A 234 -4.43 -6.11 -5.08
N SER A 235 -5.58 -5.71 -5.64
CA SER A 235 -5.89 -6.02 -7.05
C SER A 235 -4.95 -5.30 -8.02
N ARG A 236 -4.55 -4.07 -7.71
CA ARG A 236 -3.57 -3.31 -8.50
C ARG A 236 -2.19 -3.97 -8.50
N LEU A 237 -1.79 -4.61 -7.39
CA LEU A 237 -0.51 -5.33 -7.32
C LEU A 237 -0.39 -6.44 -8.37
N VAL A 238 -1.47 -7.10 -8.75
CA VAL A 238 -1.45 -8.11 -9.82
C VAL A 238 -0.98 -7.47 -11.12
N GLY A 239 -1.60 -6.36 -11.53
CA GLY A 239 -1.20 -5.60 -12.71
C GLY A 239 0.23 -5.06 -12.60
N ALA A 240 0.59 -4.51 -11.44
CA ALA A 240 1.94 -3.98 -11.22
C ALA A 240 3.04 -5.04 -11.29
N ILE A 241 2.77 -6.28 -10.84
CA ILE A 241 3.70 -7.40 -10.98
C ILE A 241 3.84 -7.80 -12.45
N ILE A 242 2.72 -7.86 -13.18
CA ILE A 242 2.74 -8.16 -14.63
C ILE A 242 3.62 -7.13 -15.37
N GLU A 243 3.34 -5.84 -15.17
CA GLU A 243 4.11 -4.75 -15.80
C GLU A 243 5.60 -4.82 -15.45
N ALA A 244 5.94 -5.07 -14.20
CA ALA A 244 7.33 -5.12 -13.74
C ALA A 244 8.09 -6.39 -14.18
N LYS A 245 7.39 -7.45 -14.59
CA LYS A 245 7.99 -8.78 -14.86
C LYS A 245 7.74 -9.30 -16.27
N TYR A 246 6.97 -8.58 -17.08
CA TYR A 246 6.81 -8.88 -18.50
C TYR A 246 8.05 -8.46 -19.28
N ASN A 247 8.50 -9.31 -20.18
CA ASN A 247 9.59 -9.02 -21.08
C ASN A 247 9.04 -8.92 -22.52
N ASP A 248 8.98 -7.70 -23.06
CA ASP A 248 8.46 -7.43 -24.40
C ASP A 248 9.24 -8.14 -25.53
N LYS A 249 10.56 -8.34 -25.34
CA LYS A 249 11.41 -8.96 -26.37
C LYS A 249 11.13 -10.44 -26.54
N ASP A 250 10.88 -11.11 -25.41
CA ASP A 250 10.66 -12.55 -25.37
C ASP A 250 9.17 -12.90 -25.32
N GLU A 251 8.30 -11.90 -25.16
CA GLU A 251 6.85 -12.05 -24.91
C GLU A 251 6.54 -12.99 -23.74
N ILE A 252 7.38 -12.94 -22.68
CA ILE A 252 7.30 -13.85 -21.55
C ILE A 252 6.99 -13.09 -20.27
N MET A 253 6.00 -13.59 -19.52
CA MET A 253 5.71 -13.18 -18.14
C MET A 253 6.38 -14.16 -17.17
N LYS A 254 7.22 -13.63 -16.25
CA LYS A 254 7.88 -14.42 -15.19
C LYS A 254 7.34 -14.02 -13.83
N TRP A 255 6.42 -14.83 -13.29
CA TRP A 255 5.93 -14.61 -11.94
C TRP A 255 7.04 -14.75 -10.91
N PRO A 256 7.17 -13.81 -9.95
CA PRO A 256 7.99 -14.04 -8.76
C PRO A 256 7.51 -15.30 -8.02
N ILE A 257 8.43 -16.13 -7.56
CA ILE A 257 8.10 -17.38 -6.84
C ILE A 257 7.17 -17.12 -5.65
N SER A 258 7.34 -16.00 -4.97
CA SER A 258 6.52 -15.61 -3.81
C SER A 258 5.04 -15.40 -4.10
N VAL A 259 4.66 -15.21 -5.37
CA VAL A 259 3.26 -15.00 -5.83
C VAL A 259 2.86 -15.96 -6.94
N ALA A 260 3.77 -16.80 -7.41
CA ALA A 260 3.45 -17.82 -8.40
C ALA A 260 2.46 -18.83 -7.80
N PRO A 261 1.42 -19.25 -8.55
CA PRO A 261 0.46 -20.23 -8.06
C PRO A 261 1.11 -21.57 -7.72
N TYR A 262 2.22 -21.90 -8.38
CA TYR A 262 3.02 -23.10 -8.15
C TYR A 262 4.51 -22.76 -8.25
N HIS A 263 5.34 -23.35 -7.38
CA HIS A 263 6.80 -23.22 -7.45
C HIS A 263 7.38 -24.02 -8.62
N CYS A 264 6.71 -25.12 -9.00
CA CYS A 264 7.09 -25.99 -10.10
C CYS A 264 5.84 -26.59 -10.74
N ALA A 265 5.85 -26.76 -12.04
CA ALA A 265 4.83 -27.47 -12.79
C ALA A 265 5.45 -28.66 -13.51
N ILE A 266 4.86 -29.83 -13.38
CA ILE A 266 5.27 -31.05 -14.09
C ILE A 266 4.33 -31.21 -15.30
N ILE A 267 4.89 -31.15 -16.50
CA ILE A 267 4.15 -31.30 -17.76
C ILE A 267 4.53 -32.63 -18.40
N PRO A 268 3.69 -33.69 -18.28
CA PRO A 268 3.96 -34.97 -18.90
C PRO A 268 3.79 -34.89 -20.43
N MET A 269 4.83 -35.26 -21.16
CA MET A 269 4.76 -35.41 -22.62
C MET A 269 4.08 -36.75 -22.94
N ILE A 270 2.78 -36.71 -23.14
CA ILE A 270 1.94 -37.91 -23.38
C ILE A 270 1.86 -38.18 -24.89
N LYS A 271 2.23 -39.40 -25.31
CA LYS A 271 1.95 -39.91 -26.66
C LYS A 271 0.65 -40.73 -26.64
N LYS A 272 -0.03 -40.76 -27.78
CA LYS A 272 -1.26 -41.55 -27.91
C LYS A 272 -0.98 -43.01 -27.51
N ASN A 273 -1.74 -43.53 -26.54
CA ASN A 273 -1.63 -44.89 -26.00
C ASN A 273 -0.35 -45.21 -25.16
N ASP A 274 0.39 -44.20 -24.71
CA ASP A 274 1.54 -44.40 -23.84
C ASP A 274 1.40 -43.55 -22.54
N THR A 275 1.15 -44.21 -21.42
CA THR A 275 0.96 -43.60 -20.09
C THR A 275 2.24 -43.53 -19.28
N THR A 276 3.35 -44.05 -19.77
CA THR A 276 4.63 -44.17 -19.03
C THR A 276 5.10 -42.83 -18.47
N ASN A 277 5.00 -41.76 -19.26
CA ASN A 277 5.42 -40.42 -18.82
C ASN A 277 4.45 -39.84 -17.77
N LEU A 278 3.15 -40.16 -17.86
CA LEU A 278 2.17 -39.76 -16.86
C LEU A 278 2.45 -40.44 -15.51
N GLU A 279 2.71 -41.75 -15.52
CA GLU A 279 3.06 -42.50 -14.31
C GLU A 279 4.35 -41.98 -13.64
N LYS A 280 5.39 -41.71 -14.46
CA LYS A 280 6.63 -41.10 -13.97
C LYS A 280 6.38 -39.71 -13.37
N SER A 281 5.57 -38.87 -14.02
CA SER A 281 5.23 -37.54 -13.55
C SER A 281 4.47 -37.59 -12.23
N ASN A 282 3.50 -38.49 -12.08
CA ASN A 282 2.78 -38.70 -10.83
C ASN A 282 3.72 -39.15 -9.71
N LYS A 283 4.64 -40.06 -9.98
CA LYS A 283 5.66 -40.48 -9.00
C LYS A 283 6.56 -39.32 -8.56
N ILE A 284 6.99 -38.45 -9.48
CA ILE A 284 7.78 -37.25 -9.15
C ILE A 284 6.93 -36.29 -8.30
N PHE A 285 5.66 -36.09 -8.64
CA PHE A 285 4.75 -35.26 -7.87
C PHE A 285 4.58 -35.76 -6.43
N GLU A 286 4.30 -37.05 -6.26
CA GLU A 286 4.20 -37.68 -4.93
C GLU A 286 5.47 -37.54 -4.11
N LEU A 287 6.65 -37.75 -4.71
CA LEU A 287 7.94 -37.58 -4.05
C LEU A 287 8.17 -36.11 -3.64
N SER A 288 7.70 -35.13 -4.43
CA SER A 288 7.85 -33.70 -4.10
C SER A 288 7.04 -33.30 -2.86
N LEU A 289 5.92 -33.98 -2.57
CA LEU A 289 5.08 -33.72 -1.41
C LEU A 289 5.70 -34.18 -0.08
N ILE A 290 6.68 -35.10 -0.12
CA ILE A 290 7.33 -35.65 1.08
C ILE A 290 8.20 -34.58 1.78
N HIS A 291 8.65 -33.57 1.05
CA HIS A 291 9.52 -32.50 1.56
C HIS A 291 8.78 -31.19 1.89
N ILE A 292 7.46 -31.18 1.78
CA ILE A 292 6.61 -30.07 2.18
C ILE A 292 6.01 -30.33 3.56
#